data_9e7fc6e9dd93a0b980553cb9bb029345
#
_entry.id   9e7fc6e9dd93a0b980553cb9bb029345
#
_cell.length_a   1.000
_cell.length_b   1.000
_cell.length_c   1.000
_cell.angle_alpha   90.00
_cell.angle_beta   90.00
_cell.angle_gamma   90.00
#
_symmetry.space_group_name_H-M   'P 1'
#
loop_
_entity.id
_entity.type
_entity.pdbx_description
1 polymer ?
#
loop_
_entity_poly.entity_id
_entity_poly.type
_entity_poly.pdbx_seq_one_letter_code
_entity_poly.pdbx_strand_id
1 'polypeptide(L)'
;MSRDIQYWAGLIGGRVPMEDLMRNELLLGNEAVALGAVDAGISGVFGYPGTPSTEIFETVERLASGLGPVSTGGVCADWSPNEKVAYEEALGMSYAGGRCLVTMKHVGLNVAADPFINSALTGVNGGLVIAVGDDPGMHSSQNEQDTRVFADFARIPVFEPSNQQEAYDMTRLAFEYSEEVGLPIVMRMVTRLCHSRANVLLPGDSGEARASSLSESGGKGLPDPDDWTLVPVNARRRNERLVRMQPSLVRDSEICEQNMLRLVGARGVITSGIGYNYFREAVGAESEGWSVLKITRYPIPVSLVRQIVDHCDELFVIEEGYLYIERHLSGLLGLHGIALRGKQTGDLPQTGELSPDLVAAM
;
A
#
# COMPACT_ATOMS: atom_id res chain seq x y z
N MET A 1 5.53 20.53 -1.70
CA MET A 1 4.37 21.15 -1.01
C MET A 1 3.14 20.56 -1.66
N SER A 2 2.48 19.55 -1.03
CA SER A 2 1.41 18.78 -1.68
C SER A 2 0.18 19.63 -2.01
N ARG A 3 -0.60 19.22 -3.03
CA ARG A 3 -1.87 19.90 -3.43
C ARG A 3 -2.87 19.94 -2.29
N ASP A 4 -2.84 19.01 -1.35
CA ASP A 4 -3.70 18.97 -0.18
C ASP A 4 -3.50 20.19 0.73
N ILE A 5 -2.26 20.65 0.87
CA ILE A 5 -1.94 21.87 1.63
C ILE A 5 -2.56 23.12 1.00
N GLN A 6 -2.65 23.18 -0.34
CA GLN A 6 -3.29 24.29 -1.05
C GLN A 6 -4.82 24.21 -1.02
N TYR A 7 -5.39 23.00 -1.00
CA TYR A 7 -6.83 22.78 -0.92
C TYR A 7 -7.40 23.24 0.43
N TRP A 8 -6.72 22.91 1.54
CA TRP A 8 -7.15 23.33 2.87
C TRP A 8 -6.95 24.83 3.13
N ALA A 9 -5.92 25.44 2.58
CA ALA A 9 -5.70 26.89 2.70
C ALA A 9 -6.79 27.74 2.00
N GLY A 10 -7.48 27.17 1.03
CA GLY A 10 -8.56 27.87 0.28
C GLY A 10 -9.92 27.83 0.96
N LEU A 11 -10.17 26.89 1.87
CA LEU A 11 -11.47 26.70 2.54
C LEU A 11 -11.64 27.52 3.83
N ILE A 12 -10.56 27.99 4.43
CA ILE A 12 -10.58 28.72 5.70
C ILE A 12 -10.22 30.19 5.47
N GLY A 13 -11.22 31.04 5.28
CA GLY A 13 -11.09 32.50 5.12
C GLY A 13 -10.59 33.28 6.36
N GLY A 14 -9.78 32.65 7.22
CA GLY A 14 -9.18 33.26 8.42
C GLY A 14 -7.78 32.76 8.65
N ARG A 15 -6.85 33.66 8.99
CA ARG A 15 -5.44 33.37 9.27
C ARG A 15 -5.30 32.54 10.56
N VAL A 16 -5.48 31.21 10.48
CA VAL A 16 -5.00 30.28 11.50
C VAL A 16 -3.61 29.84 11.06
N PRO A 17 -2.58 29.92 11.87
CA PRO A 17 -1.25 29.38 11.54
C PRO A 17 -1.38 27.90 11.20
N MET A 18 -0.71 27.44 10.15
CA MET A 18 -0.79 26.05 9.67
C MET A 18 -0.30 25.04 10.75
N GLU A 19 0.53 25.49 11.66
CA GLU A 19 1.02 24.72 12.83
C GLU A 19 -0.11 24.38 13.81
N ASP A 20 -1.14 25.22 13.90
CA ASP A 20 -2.31 25.00 14.77
C ASP A 20 -3.37 24.05 14.12
N LEU A 21 -3.20 23.73 12.84
CA LEU A 21 -4.08 22.85 12.08
C LEU A 21 -3.56 21.41 11.95
N MET A 22 -2.35 21.15 12.41
CA MET A 22 -1.71 19.84 12.31
C MET A 22 -1.26 19.38 13.69
N ARG A 23 -1.50 18.12 14.03
CA ARG A 23 -0.97 17.47 15.22
C ARG A 23 0.13 16.49 14.84
N ASN A 24 1.14 16.38 15.66
CA ASN A 24 2.26 15.46 15.47
C ASN A 24 2.13 14.32 16.49
N GLU A 25 1.97 13.10 16.03
CA GLU A 25 1.83 11.93 16.89
C GLU A 25 2.90 10.88 16.60
N LEU A 26 3.40 10.23 17.67
CA LEU A 26 4.36 9.14 17.57
C LEU A 26 3.60 7.82 17.38
N LEU A 27 3.55 7.31 16.15
CA LEU A 27 2.74 6.16 15.76
C LEU A 27 3.58 4.96 15.30
N LEU A 28 3.10 3.75 15.57
CA LEU A 28 3.51 2.55 14.86
C LEU A 28 3.04 2.62 13.40
N GLY A 29 3.69 1.88 12.48
CA GLY A 29 3.20 1.74 11.12
C GLY A 29 1.77 1.19 11.07
N ASN A 30 1.45 0.22 11.92
CA ASN A 30 0.09 -0.33 12.05
C ASN A 30 -0.93 0.73 12.53
N GLU A 31 -0.56 1.55 13.52
CA GLU A 31 -1.40 2.65 14.00
C GLU A 31 -1.63 3.71 12.92
N ALA A 32 -0.62 3.99 12.11
CA ALA A 32 -0.71 4.94 11.01
C ALA A 32 -1.69 4.46 9.92
N VAL A 33 -1.64 3.18 9.52
CA VAL A 33 -2.62 2.57 8.60
C VAL A 33 -4.03 2.65 9.17
N ALA A 34 -4.21 2.28 10.44
CA ALA A 34 -5.51 2.32 11.11
C ALA A 34 -6.12 3.72 11.13
N LEU A 35 -5.32 4.73 11.54
CA LEU A 35 -5.76 6.13 11.54
C LEU A 35 -6.04 6.65 10.13
N GLY A 36 -5.21 6.30 9.14
CA GLY A 36 -5.45 6.64 7.75
C GLY A 36 -6.77 6.07 7.23
N ALA A 37 -7.12 4.84 7.61
CA ALA A 37 -8.40 4.22 7.26
C ALA A 37 -9.59 4.91 7.93
N VAL A 38 -9.47 5.21 9.24
CA VAL A 38 -10.52 5.94 9.98
C VAL A 38 -10.74 7.33 9.38
N ASP A 39 -9.66 8.07 9.08
CA ASP A 39 -9.74 9.39 8.47
C ASP A 39 -10.23 9.36 7.01
N ALA A 40 -10.11 8.21 6.34
CA ALA A 40 -10.74 7.96 5.04
C ALA A 40 -12.24 7.65 5.16
N GLY A 41 -12.81 7.58 6.37
CA GLY A 41 -14.24 7.36 6.57
C GLY A 41 -14.67 5.91 6.29
N ILE A 42 -13.95 4.92 6.82
CA ILE A 42 -14.33 3.51 6.68
C ILE A 42 -15.66 3.22 7.38
N SER A 43 -16.46 2.36 6.77
CA SER A 43 -17.69 1.79 7.33
C SER A 43 -17.42 0.53 8.16
N GLY A 44 -16.32 -0.17 7.88
CA GLY A 44 -15.97 -1.35 8.63
C GLY A 44 -14.52 -1.80 8.47
N VAL A 45 -14.07 -2.59 9.46
CA VAL A 45 -12.83 -3.34 9.44
C VAL A 45 -13.13 -4.80 9.79
N PHE A 46 -12.55 -5.70 8.98
CA PHE A 46 -12.66 -7.15 9.17
C PHE A 46 -11.26 -7.76 9.15
N GLY A 47 -11.03 -8.78 9.94
CA GLY A 47 -9.71 -9.37 10.01
C GLY A 47 -9.67 -10.71 10.73
N TYR A 48 -8.52 -11.36 10.62
CA TYR A 48 -8.17 -12.53 11.41
C TYR A 48 -6.81 -12.28 12.06
N PRO A 49 -6.63 -12.59 13.36
CA PRO A 49 -5.40 -12.27 14.08
C PRO A 49 -4.17 -12.90 13.45
N GLY A 50 -3.12 -12.10 13.21
CA GLY A 50 -1.85 -12.57 12.66
C GLY A 50 -0.78 -11.49 12.69
N THR A 51 0.29 -11.68 13.48
CA THR A 51 1.45 -10.80 13.50
C THR A 51 2.16 -10.85 12.12
N PRO A 52 2.49 -9.69 11.50
CA PRO A 52 2.62 -8.36 12.12
C PRO A 52 1.43 -7.40 11.91
N SER A 53 0.26 -7.81 11.43
CA SER A 53 -0.84 -6.90 11.04
C SER A 53 -1.96 -6.76 12.09
N THR A 54 -1.93 -7.53 13.19
CA THR A 54 -3.00 -7.57 14.20
C THR A 54 -3.33 -6.20 14.77
N GLU A 55 -2.33 -5.38 15.07
CA GLU A 55 -2.50 -4.07 15.71
C GLU A 55 -3.20 -3.04 14.81
N ILE A 56 -3.28 -3.28 13.49
CA ILE A 56 -4.08 -2.43 12.59
C ILE A 56 -5.55 -2.55 12.99
N PHE A 57 -6.05 -3.78 13.07
CA PHE A 57 -7.44 -4.03 13.47
C PHE A 57 -7.73 -3.56 14.90
N GLU A 58 -6.89 -3.95 15.87
CA GLU A 58 -7.04 -3.56 17.28
C GLU A 58 -7.09 -2.05 17.46
N THR A 59 -6.33 -1.30 16.68
CA THR A 59 -6.35 0.17 16.72
C THR A 59 -7.68 0.71 16.19
N VAL A 60 -8.19 0.21 15.06
CA VAL A 60 -9.52 0.61 14.56
C VAL A 60 -10.61 0.23 15.55
N GLU A 61 -10.61 -0.99 16.09
CA GLU A 61 -11.58 -1.46 17.09
C GLU A 61 -11.60 -0.55 18.33
N ARG A 62 -10.42 -0.20 18.86
CA ARG A 62 -10.28 0.72 20.00
C ARG A 62 -10.85 2.11 19.68
N LEU A 63 -10.61 2.63 18.50
CA LEU A 63 -11.15 3.92 18.06
C LEU A 63 -12.67 3.84 17.89
N ALA A 64 -13.18 2.76 17.30
CA ALA A 64 -14.61 2.51 17.11
C ALA A 64 -15.37 2.38 18.44
N SER A 65 -14.75 1.79 19.46
CA SER A 65 -15.35 1.65 20.81
C SER A 65 -15.31 2.95 21.65
N GLY A 66 -14.74 4.03 21.12
CA GLY A 66 -14.60 5.30 21.84
C GLY A 66 -13.53 5.30 22.93
N LEU A 67 -12.67 4.27 22.98
CA LEU A 67 -11.56 4.18 23.93
C LEU A 67 -10.31 4.95 23.46
N GLY A 68 -10.30 5.42 22.22
CA GLY A 68 -9.27 6.24 21.62
C GLY A 68 -9.55 7.75 21.71
N PRO A 69 -8.61 8.59 21.24
CA PRO A 69 -8.76 10.06 21.27
C PRO A 69 -9.89 10.57 20.36
N VAL A 70 -10.43 9.72 19.47
CA VAL A 70 -11.49 10.08 18.53
C VAL A 70 -12.58 9.01 18.56
N SER A 71 -13.81 9.44 18.82
CA SER A 71 -14.98 8.58 18.69
C SER A 71 -15.31 8.42 17.20
N THR A 72 -15.27 7.20 16.70
CA THR A 72 -15.59 6.86 15.31
C THR A 72 -17.01 6.33 15.13
N GLY A 73 -17.88 6.52 16.12
CA GLY A 73 -19.22 5.92 16.18
C GLY A 73 -19.81 5.55 14.82
N GLY A 74 -20.17 4.29 14.67
CA GLY A 74 -20.75 3.74 13.44
C GLY A 74 -19.83 2.87 12.58
N VAL A 75 -18.55 2.72 12.91
CA VAL A 75 -17.63 1.77 12.26
C VAL A 75 -17.88 0.36 12.81
N CYS A 76 -18.17 -0.58 11.92
CA CYS A 76 -18.25 -2.00 12.25
C CYS A 76 -16.83 -2.57 12.37
N ALA A 77 -16.48 -3.16 13.52
CA ALA A 77 -15.21 -3.86 13.71
C ALA A 77 -15.53 -5.29 14.18
N ASP A 78 -15.21 -6.28 13.35
CA ASP A 78 -15.53 -7.68 13.66
C ASP A 78 -14.37 -8.62 13.32
N TRP A 79 -13.95 -9.42 14.30
CA TRP A 79 -13.00 -10.51 14.11
C TRP A 79 -13.69 -11.70 13.47
N SER A 80 -13.30 -12.03 12.26
CA SER A 80 -13.87 -13.12 11.50
C SER A 80 -13.25 -14.47 11.90
N PRO A 81 -13.92 -15.62 11.64
CA PRO A 81 -13.38 -16.94 11.98
C PRO A 81 -12.16 -17.37 11.15
N ASN A 82 -11.92 -16.75 10.01
CA ASN A 82 -10.72 -16.88 9.16
C ASN A 82 -10.66 -15.74 8.15
N GLU A 83 -9.52 -15.63 7.44
CA GLU A 83 -9.23 -14.54 6.51
C GLU A 83 -10.14 -14.55 5.26
N LYS A 84 -10.61 -15.71 4.81
CA LYS A 84 -11.56 -15.79 3.69
C LYS A 84 -12.88 -15.11 4.08
N VAL A 85 -13.40 -15.43 5.26
CA VAL A 85 -14.66 -14.82 5.76
C VAL A 85 -14.46 -13.33 5.96
N ALA A 86 -13.35 -12.89 6.58
CA ALA A 86 -13.02 -11.47 6.73
C ALA A 86 -13.05 -10.72 5.41
N TYR A 87 -12.47 -11.31 4.38
CA TYR A 87 -12.45 -10.71 3.05
C TYR A 87 -13.85 -10.63 2.43
N GLU A 88 -14.64 -11.70 2.55
CA GLU A 88 -15.99 -11.76 1.97
C GLU A 88 -16.96 -10.80 2.68
N GLU A 89 -16.85 -10.63 4.00
CA GLU A 89 -17.62 -9.64 4.78
C GLU A 89 -17.32 -8.21 4.33
N ALA A 90 -16.04 -7.88 4.20
CA ALA A 90 -15.60 -6.58 3.70
C ALA A 90 -16.03 -6.33 2.25
N LEU A 91 -15.93 -7.35 1.40
CA LEU A 91 -16.35 -7.26 0.00
C LEU A 91 -17.87 -7.03 -0.10
N GLY A 92 -18.67 -7.73 0.74
CA GLY A 92 -20.11 -7.51 0.83
C GLY A 92 -20.46 -6.07 1.24
N MET A 93 -19.76 -5.53 2.23
CA MET A 93 -19.93 -4.12 2.64
C MET A 93 -19.50 -3.15 1.54
N SER A 94 -18.40 -3.43 0.84
CA SER A 94 -17.96 -2.65 -0.32
C SER A 94 -19.01 -2.66 -1.45
N TYR A 95 -19.64 -3.80 -1.72
CA TYR A 95 -20.74 -3.89 -2.69
C TYR A 95 -21.92 -2.99 -2.31
N ALA A 96 -22.21 -2.89 -1.01
CA ALA A 96 -23.25 -1.98 -0.49
C ALA A 96 -22.83 -0.49 -0.53
N GLY A 97 -21.60 -0.16 -0.95
CA GLY A 97 -21.09 1.20 -1.09
C GLY A 97 -20.27 1.71 0.09
N GLY A 98 -20.06 0.89 1.14
CA GLY A 98 -19.24 1.25 2.30
C GLY A 98 -17.74 1.07 2.03
N ARG A 99 -16.89 1.98 2.54
CA ARG A 99 -15.44 1.78 2.55
C ARG A 99 -15.05 0.74 3.60
N CYS A 100 -14.21 -0.23 3.24
CA CYS A 100 -13.81 -1.31 4.14
C CYS A 100 -12.31 -1.55 4.15
N LEU A 101 -11.79 -1.83 5.34
CA LEU A 101 -10.44 -2.32 5.57
C LEU A 101 -10.48 -3.81 5.89
N VAL A 102 -9.62 -4.60 5.23
CA VAL A 102 -9.35 -6.00 5.61
C VAL A 102 -7.93 -6.08 6.12
N THR A 103 -7.72 -6.78 7.23
CA THR A 103 -6.39 -6.94 7.80
C THR A 103 -6.02 -8.41 7.96
N MET A 104 -4.84 -8.77 7.49
CA MET A 104 -4.29 -10.12 7.62
C MET A 104 -2.79 -10.15 7.42
N LYS A 105 -2.13 -11.22 7.87
CA LYS A 105 -0.76 -11.47 7.48
C LYS A 105 -0.69 -12.16 6.09
N HIS A 106 0.51 -12.22 5.51
CA HIS A 106 0.70 -12.79 4.16
C HIS A 106 0.19 -14.22 4.01
N VAL A 107 0.35 -15.09 5.03
CA VAL A 107 -0.19 -16.47 4.98
C VAL A 107 -1.71 -16.51 5.01
N GLY A 108 -2.35 -15.49 5.59
CA GLY A 108 -3.80 -15.34 5.57
C GLY A 108 -4.33 -15.00 4.18
N LEU A 109 -3.54 -14.30 3.36
CA LEU A 109 -3.90 -14.05 1.97
C LEU A 109 -4.04 -15.35 1.15
N ASN A 110 -3.32 -16.41 1.52
CA ASN A 110 -3.51 -17.74 0.90
C ASN A 110 -4.91 -18.30 1.21
N VAL A 111 -5.39 -18.10 2.45
CA VAL A 111 -6.73 -18.52 2.86
C VAL A 111 -7.81 -17.71 2.14
N ALA A 112 -7.56 -16.40 1.96
CA ALA A 112 -8.44 -15.48 1.26
C ALA A 112 -8.22 -15.45 -0.26
N ALA A 113 -7.36 -16.31 -0.83
CA ALA A 113 -6.97 -16.23 -2.25
C ALA A 113 -8.16 -16.28 -3.22
N ASP A 114 -9.18 -17.10 -2.93
CA ASP A 114 -10.37 -17.22 -3.78
C ASP A 114 -11.14 -15.90 -3.88
N PRO A 115 -11.66 -15.29 -2.80
CA PRO A 115 -12.34 -14.00 -2.90
C PRO A 115 -11.40 -12.87 -3.33
N PHE A 116 -10.11 -12.90 -2.97
CA PHE A 116 -9.13 -11.91 -3.41
C PHE A 116 -9.00 -11.87 -4.94
N ILE A 117 -8.79 -13.02 -5.58
CA ILE A 117 -8.66 -13.11 -7.05
C ILE A 117 -9.99 -12.76 -7.73
N ASN A 118 -11.10 -13.27 -7.21
CA ASN A 118 -12.42 -13.01 -7.79
C ASN A 118 -12.85 -11.55 -7.68
N SER A 119 -12.45 -10.84 -6.62
CA SER A 119 -12.76 -9.42 -6.45
C SER A 119 -12.13 -8.51 -7.50
N ALA A 120 -11.01 -8.91 -8.12
CA ALA A 120 -10.46 -8.22 -9.27
C ALA A 120 -11.39 -8.29 -10.50
N LEU A 121 -12.16 -9.36 -10.63
CA LEU A 121 -13.13 -9.53 -11.71
C LEU A 121 -14.46 -8.83 -11.39
N THR A 122 -15.02 -9.05 -10.21
CA THR A 122 -16.27 -8.40 -9.81
C THR A 122 -16.10 -6.90 -9.66
N GLY A 123 -14.91 -6.46 -9.25
CA GLY A 123 -14.65 -5.08 -8.86
C GLY A 123 -15.21 -4.77 -7.47
N VAL A 124 -15.18 -3.50 -7.13
CA VAL A 124 -15.68 -2.94 -5.86
C VAL A 124 -16.58 -1.73 -6.14
N ASN A 125 -17.46 -1.38 -5.17
CA ASN A 125 -18.32 -0.20 -5.24
C ASN A 125 -17.86 0.88 -4.24
N GLY A 126 -17.89 0.58 -2.93
CA GLY A 126 -17.14 1.36 -1.94
C GLY A 126 -15.69 0.90 -1.90
N GLY A 127 -14.78 1.79 -1.52
CA GLY A 127 -13.34 1.51 -1.48
C GLY A 127 -13.01 0.30 -0.61
N LEU A 128 -12.22 -0.64 -1.14
CA LEU A 128 -11.75 -1.82 -0.43
C LEU A 128 -10.22 -1.83 -0.38
N VAL A 129 -9.67 -1.74 0.82
CA VAL A 129 -8.24 -1.80 1.08
C VAL A 129 -7.90 -3.05 1.87
N ILE A 130 -6.89 -3.79 1.41
CA ILE A 130 -6.40 -5.01 2.06
C ILE A 130 -5.02 -4.71 2.64
N ALA A 131 -4.93 -4.50 3.96
CA ALA A 131 -3.67 -4.32 4.66
C ALA A 131 -3.07 -5.69 4.98
N VAL A 132 -1.98 -6.03 4.28
CA VAL A 132 -1.29 -7.30 4.43
C VAL A 132 0.08 -7.08 5.05
N GLY A 133 0.33 -7.77 6.17
CA GLY A 133 1.63 -7.78 6.84
C GLY A 133 2.51 -8.91 6.32
N ASP A 134 3.52 -8.58 5.50
CA ASP A 134 4.58 -9.51 5.12
C ASP A 134 5.61 -9.63 6.26
N ASP A 135 6.17 -10.81 6.42
CA ASP A 135 7.12 -11.12 7.50
C ASP A 135 8.45 -11.65 6.93
N PRO A 136 9.25 -10.75 6.28
CA PRO A 136 10.58 -11.12 5.80
C PRO A 136 11.45 -11.65 6.95
N GLY A 137 12.12 -12.77 6.73
CA GLY A 137 12.90 -13.44 7.77
C GLY A 137 12.08 -14.29 8.73
N MET A 138 10.78 -14.39 8.56
CA MET A 138 9.91 -15.30 9.33
C MET A 138 10.00 -15.11 10.85
N HIS A 139 9.91 -13.89 11.34
CA HIS A 139 9.97 -13.62 12.79
C HIS A 139 8.84 -14.30 13.57
N SER A 140 7.65 -14.43 12.96
CA SER A 140 6.48 -15.08 13.54
C SER A 140 5.71 -15.96 12.56
N SER A 141 6.29 -16.33 11.42
CA SER A 141 5.60 -17.01 10.33
C SER A 141 6.20 -18.39 10.01
N GLN A 142 5.38 -19.29 9.44
CA GLN A 142 5.79 -20.65 9.03
C GLN A 142 6.56 -20.65 7.72
N ASN A 143 6.42 -19.63 6.90
CA ASN A 143 7.11 -19.45 5.63
C ASN A 143 7.23 -17.97 5.30
N GLU A 144 8.07 -17.64 4.33
CA GLU A 144 8.19 -16.32 3.75
C GLU A 144 7.40 -16.25 2.45
N GLN A 145 6.63 -15.20 2.27
CA GLN A 145 5.88 -14.92 1.04
C GLN A 145 5.95 -13.43 0.75
N ASP A 146 5.73 -13.08 -0.51
CA ASP A 146 5.69 -11.70 -0.96
C ASP A 146 4.31 -11.39 -1.54
N THR A 147 3.59 -10.53 -0.88
CA THR A 147 2.23 -10.12 -1.26
C THR A 147 2.17 -9.49 -2.65
N ARG A 148 3.25 -8.85 -3.13
CA ARG A 148 3.31 -8.27 -4.48
C ARG A 148 3.11 -9.33 -5.56
N VAL A 149 3.62 -10.53 -5.36
CA VAL A 149 3.47 -11.67 -6.31
C VAL A 149 2.00 -12.09 -6.42
N PHE A 150 1.28 -12.15 -5.29
CA PHE A 150 -0.16 -12.44 -5.28
C PHE A 150 -0.96 -11.34 -5.97
N ALA A 151 -0.66 -10.10 -5.68
CA ALA A 151 -1.34 -8.96 -6.27
C ALA A 151 -1.09 -8.86 -7.77
N ASP A 152 0.13 -9.11 -8.22
CA ASP A 152 0.49 -9.17 -9.65
C ASP A 152 -0.28 -10.27 -10.37
N PHE A 153 -0.33 -11.48 -9.79
CA PHE A 153 -1.14 -12.58 -10.32
C PHE A 153 -2.62 -12.21 -10.43
N ALA A 154 -3.18 -11.56 -9.42
CA ALA A 154 -4.57 -11.09 -9.40
C ALA A 154 -4.79 -9.81 -10.22
N ARG A 155 -3.72 -9.13 -10.66
CA ARG A 155 -3.76 -7.83 -11.37
C ARG A 155 -4.37 -6.71 -10.54
N ILE A 156 -4.10 -6.72 -9.24
CA ILE A 156 -4.56 -5.74 -8.25
C ILE A 156 -3.42 -4.78 -7.93
N PRO A 157 -3.65 -3.46 -7.88
CA PRO A 157 -2.63 -2.49 -7.50
C PRO A 157 -2.15 -2.68 -6.06
N VAL A 158 -0.84 -2.40 -5.83
CA VAL A 158 -0.22 -2.45 -4.51
C VAL A 158 0.32 -1.09 -4.14
N PHE A 159 0.13 -0.71 -2.89
CA PHE A 159 0.79 0.41 -2.24
C PHE A 159 1.73 -0.13 -1.16
N GLU A 160 2.98 0.30 -1.20
CA GLU A 160 4.07 -0.17 -0.34
C GLU A 160 4.79 1.02 0.31
N PRO A 161 4.32 1.52 1.46
CA PRO A 161 4.93 2.68 2.12
C PRO A 161 6.31 2.34 2.68
N SER A 162 7.19 3.36 2.77
CA SER A 162 8.52 3.24 3.36
C SER A 162 8.60 3.72 4.81
N ASN A 163 7.63 4.50 5.25
CA ASN A 163 7.59 5.07 6.60
C ASN A 163 6.15 5.28 7.07
N GLN A 164 5.97 5.69 8.33
CA GLN A 164 4.69 5.84 8.97
C GLN A 164 3.83 6.96 8.37
N GLN A 165 4.45 8.06 7.92
CA GLN A 165 3.71 9.12 7.25
C GLN A 165 3.12 8.60 5.93
N GLU A 166 3.93 7.93 5.14
CA GLU A 166 3.44 7.31 3.90
C GLU A 166 2.37 6.24 4.17
N ALA A 167 2.52 5.45 5.25
CA ALA A 167 1.50 4.47 5.64
C ALA A 167 0.15 5.13 5.91
N TYR A 168 0.15 6.27 6.59
CA TYR A 168 -1.07 7.05 6.85
C TYR A 168 -1.65 7.66 5.56
N ASP A 169 -0.84 8.42 4.81
CA ASP A 169 -1.29 9.17 3.63
C ASP A 169 -1.73 8.23 2.51
N MET A 170 -0.96 7.18 2.25
CA MET A 170 -1.26 6.20 1.20
C MET A 170 -2.48 5.34 1.54
N THR A 171 -2.77 5.09 2.83
CA THR A 171 -4.01 4.38 3.21
C THR A 171 -5.23 5.20 2.84
N ARG A 172 -5.24 6.50 3.11
CA ARG A 172 -6.32 7.41 2.69
C ARG A 172 -6.48 7.41 1.17
N LEU A 173 -5.37 7.61 0.47
CA LEU A 173 -5.35 7.60 -1.00
C LEU A 173 -5.81 6.26 -1.58
N ALA A 174 -5.51 5.13 -0.92
CA ALA A 174 -5.89 3.80 -1.39
C ALA A 174 -7.41 3.61 -1.46
N PHE A 175 -8.19 4.18 -0.53
CA PHE A 175 -9.64 4.13 -0.58
C PHE A 175 -10.19 4.93 -1.75
N GLU A 176 -9.71 6.16 -1.95
CA GLU A 176 -10.10 7.02 -3.07
C GLU A 176 -9.76 6.37 -4.41
N TYR A 177 -8.54 5.84 -4.53
CA TYR A 177 -8.09 5.17 -5.74
C TYR A 177 -8.84 3.86 -6.00
N SER A 178 -9.18 3.10 -4.96
CA SER A 178 -10.02 1.89 -5.08
C SER A 178 -11.38 2.21 -5.72
N GLU A 179 -12.03 3.30 -5.29
CA GLU A 179 -13.30 3.77 -5.84
C GLU A 179 -13.16 4.31 -7.28
N GLU A 180 -12.05 4.99 -7.57
CA GLU A 180 -11.75 5.52 -8.90
C GLU A 180 -11.62 4.39 -9.94
N VAL A 181 -10.78 3.39 -9.64
CA VAL A 181 -10.48 2.30 -10.58
C VAL A 181 -11.50 1.15 -10.50
N GLY A 182 -12.28 1.09 -9.41
CA GLY A 182 -13.23 0.00 -9.15
C GLY A 182 -12.55 -1.34 -8.91
N LEU A 183 -11.40 -1.33 -8.24
CA LEU A 183 -10.61 -2.51 -7.84
C LEU A 183 -10.25 -2.43 -6.36
N PRO A 184 -10.09 -3.57 -5.67
CA PRO A 184 -9.45 -3.55 -4.36
C PRO A 184 -7.99 -3.07 -4.48
N ILE A 185 -7.46 -2.48 -3.40
CA ILE A 185 -6.07 -2.03 -3.33
C ILE A 185 -5.37 -2.78 -2.18
N VAL A 186 -4.20 -3.33 -2.46
CA VAL A 186 -3.36 -3.94 -1.43
C VAL A 186 -2.47 -2.87 -0.81
N MET A 187 -2.51 -2.74 0.52
CA MET A 187 -1.53 -2.02 1.33
C MET A 187 -0.54 -3.04 1.89
N ARG A 188 0.64 -3.12 1.28
CA ARG A 188 1.70 -4.03 1.71
C ARG A 188 2.52 -3.39 2.81
N MET A 189 2.50 -4.00 3.97
CA MET A 189 3.33 -3.63 5.11
C MET A 189 4.36 -4.74 5.37
N VAL A 190 5.51 -4.40 5.94
CA VAL A 190 6.51 -5.38 6.40
C VAL A 190 6.70 -5.27 7.91
N THR A 191 7.08 -6.36 8.57
CA THR A 191 7.17 -6.47 10.04
C THR A 191 7.88 -5.28 10.68
N ARG A 192 9.02 -4.84 10.13
CA ARG A 192 9.78 -3.72 10.68
C ARG A 192 9.01 -2.41 10.61
N LEU A 193 8.34 -2.13 9.50
CA LEU A 193 7.52 -0.92 9.39
C LEU A 193 6.28 -1.01 10.28
N CYS A 194 5.63 -2.16 10.36
CA CYS A 194 4.48 -2.39 11.23
C CYS A 194 4.78 -1.99 12.68
N HIS A 195 5.95 -2.38 13.20
CA HIS A 195 6.28 -2.28 14.61
C HIS A 195 7.31 -1.18 14.96
N SER A 196 7.82 -0.44 13.98
CA SER A 196 8.64 0.75 14.26
C SER A 196 7.76 1.99 14.47
N ARG A 197 8.29 2.97 15.20
CA ARG A 197 7.59 4.23 15.51
C ARG A 197 8.28 5.41 14.85
N ALA A 198 7.47 6.32 14.30
CA ALA A 198 7.94 7.64 13.88
C ALA A 198 6.85 8.69 14.10
N ASN A 199 7.25 9.95 14.03
CA ASN A 199 6.32 11.05 14.06
C ASN A 199 5.52 11.11 12.75
N VAL A 200 4.20 11.24 12.90
CA VAL A 200 3.25 11.39 11.79
C VAL A 200 2.48 12.70 11.96
N LEU A 201 2.47 13.50 10.94
CA LEU A 201 1.68 14.72 10.87
C LEU A 201 0.26 14.36 10.46
N LEU A 202 -0.69 14.60 11.34
CA LEU A 202 -2.10 14.34 11.17
C LEU A 202 -2.86 15.66 11.05
N PRO A 203 -4.00 15.71 10.32
CA PRO A 203 -4.90 16.86 10.39
C PRO A 203 -5.34 17.12 11.84
N GLY A 204 -5.44 18.38 12.23
CA GLY A 204 -5.97 18.77 13.55
C GLY A 204 -7.42 18.30 13.71
N ASP A 205 -7.86 18.19 14.97
CA ASP A 205 -9.21 17.73 15.34
C ASP A 205 -10.30 18.74 14.94
N SER A 206 -10.55 18.92 13.67
CA SER A 206 -11.80 19.51 13.22
C SER A 206 -12.84 18.39 13.09
N GLY A 207 -13.62 18.16 14.15
CA GLY A 207 -14.70 17.15 14.17
C GLY A 207 -15.68 17.27 12.99
N GLU A 208 -15.72 18.44 12.33
CA GLU A 208 -16.52 18.71 11.13
C GLU A 208 -15.92 18.05 9.86
N ALA A 209 -14.58 17.98 9.73
CA ALA A 209 -13.94 17.36 8.57
C ALA A 209 -14.12 15.84 8.56
N ARG A 210 -14.18 15.20 9.74
CA ARG A 210 -14.46 13.76 9.86
C ARG A 210 -15.94 13.41 9.62
N ALA A 211 -16.85 14.27 10.06
CA ALA A 211 -18.28 14.08 9.81
C ALA A 211 -18.65 14.25 8.33
N SER A 212 -17.97 15.14 7.59
CA SER A 212 -18.19 15.33 6.15
C SER A 212 -17.70 14.14 5.31
N SER A 213 -16.56 13.53 5.67
CA SER A 213 -16.04 12.35 4.97
C SER A 213 -16.95 11.11 5.12
N LEU A 214 -17.62 10.98 6.25
CA LEU A 214 -18.64 9.93 6.49
C LEU A 214 -19.93 10.14 5.68
N SER A 215 -20.26 11.37 5.30
CA SER A 215 -21.48 11.71 4.55
C SER A 215 -21.30 11.65 3.03
N GLU A 216 -20.06 11.76 2.52
CA GLU A 216 -19.74 11.76 1.09
C GLU A 216 -19.34 10.38 0.54
N SER A 217 -19.13 9.36 1.38
CA SER A 217 -18.89 7.99 0.97
C SER A 217 -20.17 7.30 0.44
N GLY A 218 -20.92 7.99 -0.37
CA GLY A 218 -22.02 7.44 -1.14
C GLY A 218 -21.47 6.72 -2.36
N GLY A 219 -21.36 5.39 -2.30
CA GLY A 219 -21.10 4.58 -3.49
C GLY A 219 -22.02 4.98 -4.63
N LYS A 220 -21.51 4.95 -5.84
CA LYS A 220 -22.32 5.03 -7.06
C LYS A 220 -23.42 3.98 -6.92
N GLY A 221 -24.67 4.29 -6.79
CA GLY A 221 -25.80 3.41 -6.48
C GLY A 221 -25.56 1.89 -6.64
N LEU A 222 -26.42 1.03 -6.21
CA LEU A 222 -26.19 -0.41 -6.30
C LEU A 222 -25.94 -0.80 -7.76
N PRO A 223 -24.76 -1.39 -8.09
CA PRO A 223 -24.47 -1.90 -9.42
C PRO A 223 -25.49 -2.96 -9.86
N ASP A 224 -25.53 -3.21 -11.17
CA ASP A 224 -26.34 -4.31 -11.71
C ASP A 224 -25.89 -5.63 -11.08
N PRO A 225 -26.81 -6.47 -10.54
CA PRO A 225 -26.47 -7.79 -9.99
C PRO A 225 -25.65 -8.68 -10.95
N ASP A 226 -25.83 -8.52 -12.26
CA ASP A 226 -25.02 -9.21 -13.27
C ASP A 226 -23.53 -8.81 -13.26
N ASP A 227 -23.23 -7.65 -12.69
CA ASP A 227 -21.85 -7.21 -12.53
C ASP A 227 -21.08 -8.02 -11.50
N TRP A 228 -21.74 -8.58 -10.51
CA TRP A 228 -21.13 -9.39 -9.45
C TRP A 228 -21.29 -10.90 -9.64
N THR A 229 -22.12 -11.33 -10.61
CA THR A 229 -22.36 -12.75 -10.88
C THR A 229 -21.35 -13.30 -11.89
N LEU A 230 -20.36 -14.08 -11.41
CA LEU A 230 -19.29 -14.64 -12.24
C LEU A 230 -19.68 -15.93 -12.95
N VAL A 231 -20.84 -15.95 -13.65
CA VAL A 231 -21.10 -17.01 -14.62
C VAL A 231 -20.10 -16.86 -15.81
N PRO A 232 -19.79 -17.94 -16.56
CA PRO A 232 -18.71 -17.93 -17.54
C PRO A 232 -18.77 -16.79 -18.58
N VAL A 233 -19.94 -16.34 -18.97
CA VAL A 233 -20.10 -15.22 -19.93
C VAL A 233 -19.71 -13.88 -19.29
N ASN A 234 -20.14 -13.65 -18.05
CA ASN A 234 -19.81 -12.43 -17.31
C ASN A 234 -18.33 -12.43 -16.91
N ALA A 235 -17.80 -13.56 -16.43
CA ALA A 235 -16.40 -13.71 -16.07
C ALA A 235 -15.46 -13.37 -17.25
N ARG A 236 -15.76 -13.81 -18.46
CA ARG A 236 -14.98 -13.46 -19.67
C ARG A 236 -14.98 -11.96 -19.92
N ARG A 237 -16.15 -11.32 -19.92
CA ARG A 237 -16.28 -9.86 -20.08
C ARG A 237 -15.51 -9.08 -19.03
N ARG A 238 -15.57 -9.54 -17.76
CA ARG A 238 -14.87 -8.91 -16.66
C ARG A 238 -13.35 -9.06 -16.75
N ASN A 239 -12.88 -10.24 -17.15
CA ASN A 239 -11.46 -10.47 -17.38
C ASN A 239 -10.92 -9.60 -18.53
N GLU A 240 -11.68 -9.44 -19.63
CA GLU A 240 -11.32 -8.52 -20.71
C GLU A 240 -11.23 -7.07 -20.23
N ARG A 241 -12.16 -6.63 -19.36
CA ARG A 241 -12.09 -5.31 -18.71
C ARG A 241 -10.81 -5.19 -17.89
N LEU A 242 -10.54 -6.14 -17.00
CA LEU A 242 -9.37 -6.14 -16.13
C LEU A 242 -8.06 -6.08 -16.92
N VAL A 243 -7.94 -6.83 -18.02
CA VAL A 243 -6.78 -6.79 -18.92
C VAL A 243 -6.64 -5.42 -19.59
N ARG A 244 -7.74 -4.84 -20.09
CA ARG A 244 -7.72 -3.51 -20.73
C ARG A 244 -7.36 -2.37 -19.77
N MET A 245 -7.61 -2.54 -18.48
CA MET A 245 -7.26 -1.54 -17.47
C MET A 245 -5.76 -1.52 -17.12
N GLN A 246 -5.03 -2.63 -17.29
CA GLN A 246 -3.63 -2.73 -16.87
C GLN A 246 -2.73 -1.62 -17.40
N PRO A 247 -2.79 -1.19 -18.67
CA PRO A 247 -1.98 -0.07 -19.15
C PRO A 247 -2.30 1.27 -18.48
N SER A 248 -3.54 1.49 -18.01
CA SER A 248 -3.87 2.72 -17.25
C SER A 248 -3.32 2.65 -15.83
N LEU A 249 -3.41 1.50 -15.16
CA LEU A 249 -2.83 1.31 -13.83
C LEU A 249 -1.31 1.52 -13.84
N VAL A 250 -0.62 1.06 -14.90
CA VAL A 250 0.82 1.35 -15.09
C VAL A 250 1.05 2.85 -15.24
N ARG A 251 0.28 3.55 -16.10
CA ARG A 251 0.41 5.01 -16.24
C ARG A 251 0.17 5.75 -14.93
N ASP A 252 -0.82 5.31 -14.15
CA ASP A 252 -1.11 5.90 -12.84
C ASP A 252 0.06 5.75 -11.87
N SER A 253 0.76 4.61 -11.89
CA SER A 253 1.99 4.41 -11.11
C SER A 253 3.17 5.25 -11.63
N GLU A 254 3.21 5.57 -12.91
CA GLU A 254 4.27 6.39 -13.52
C GLU A 254 4.14 7.88 -13.19
N ILE A 255 2.92 8.37 -13.02
CA ILE A 255 2.63 9.80 -12.80
C ILE A 255 2.32 10.16 -11.35
N CYS A 256 2.20 9.18 -10.47
CA CYS A 256 1.90 9.42 -9.06
C CYS A 256 3.09 10.07 -8.33
N GLU A 257 2.80 10.95 -7.38
CA GLU A 257 3.81 11.64 -6.58
C GLU A 257 4.56 10.70 -5.62
N GLN A 258 3.99 9.52 -5.31
CA GLN A 258 4.55 8.54 -4.40
C GLN A 258 5.76 7.80 -4.99
N ASN A 259 5.78 7.59 -6.32
CA ASN A 259 6.93 7.03 -7.01
C ASN A 259 7.91 8.15 -7.37
N MET A 260 9.09 8.12 -6.78
CA MET A 260 10.08 9.19 -6.91
C MET A 260 11.22 8.76 -7.82
N LEU A 261 11.47 9.51 -8.89
CA LEU A 261 12.66 9.36 -9.72
C LEU A 261 13.56 10.59 -9.58
N ARG A 262 14.82 10.35 -9.26
CA ARG A 262 15.90 11.36 -9.26
C ARG A 262 17.08 10.82 -10.05
N LEU A 263 17.47 11.49 -11.13
CA LEU A 263 18.61 11.13 -11.97
C LEU A 263 19.76 12.11 -11.71
N VAL A 264 20.90 11.60 -11.26
CA VAL A 264 22.09 12.39 -10.91
C VAL A 264 23.36 11.73 -11.46
N GLY A 265 23.85 10.67 -10.82
CA GLY A 265 25.08 9.97 -11.19
C GLY A 265 24.81 8.73 -12.04
N ALA A 266 25.89 8.15 -12.60
CA ALA A 266 25.84 6.92 -13.39
C ALA A 266 25.60 5.65 -12.54
N ARG A 267 25.70 5.76 -11.22
CA ARG A 267 25.33 4.71 -10.27
C ARG A 267 23.94 4.95 -9.76
N GLY A 268 23.08 3.94 -9.82
CA GLY A 268 21.67 4.06 -9.45
C GLY A 268 21.19 2.97 -8.50
N VAL A 269 20.06 3.27 -7.83
CA VAL A 269 19.32 2.32 -7.00
C VAL A 269 17.84 2.34 -7.36
N ILE A 270 17.27 1.15 -7.52
CA ILE A 270 15.83 0.95 -7.57
C ILE A 270 15.43 0.29 -6.25
N THR A 271 14.52 0.91 -5.53
CA THR A 271 14.14 0.46 -4.19
C THR A 271 12.64 0.55 -3.95
N SER A 272 12.13 -0.23 -3.02
CA SER A 272 10.73 -0.20 -2.61
C SER A 272 10.56 -0.27 -1.10
N GLY A 273 9.43 0.26 -0.62
CA GLY A 273 9.06 0.20 0.78
C GLY A 273 10.20 0.64 1.70
N ILE A 274 10.41 -0.10 2.78
CA ILE A 274 11.43 0.20 3.79
C ILE A 274 12.88 0.09 3.25
N GLY A 275 13.09 -0.61 2.13
CA GLY A 275 14.40 -0.69 1.47
C GLY A 275 14.97 0.67 1.11
N TYR A 276 14.11 1.67 0.86
CA TYR A 276 14.54 3.06 0.66
C TYR A 276 15.21 3.65 1.91
N ASN A 277 14.68 3.37 3.09
CA ASN A 277 15.25 3.85 4.34
C ASN A 277 16.60 3.17 4.62
N TYR A 278 16.72 1.88 4.35
CA TYR A 278 18.00 1.15 4.48
C TYR A 278 19.07 1.73 3.55
N PHE A 279 18.71 2.03 2.29
CA PHE A 279 19.63 2.69 1.36
C PHE A 279 20.08 4.06 1.90
N ARG A 280 19.13 4.89 2.34
CA ARG A 280 19.43 6.23 2.86
C ARG A 280 20.33 6.20 4.11
N GLU A 281 20.10 5.25 5.00
CA GLU A 281 20.89 5.08 6.21
C GLU A 281 22.29 4.52 5.90
N ALA A 282 22.39 3.50 5.05
CA ALA A 282 23.62 2.85 4.68
C ALA A 282 24.59 3.76 3.91
N VAL A 283 24.07 4.54 2.97
CA VAL A 283 24.89 5.41 2.09
C VAL A 283 25.03 6.84 2.66
N GLY A 284 24.15 7.24 3.55
CA GLY A 284 24.20 8.54 4.21
C GLY A 284 24.21 9.72 3.23
N ALA A 285 25.11 10.70 3.46
CA ALA A 285 25.22 11.90 2.63
C ALA A 285 25.65 11.60 1.18
N GLU A 286 26.38 10.52 0.93
CA GLU A 286 26.81 10.14 -0.42
C GLU A 286 25.62 9.74 -1.31
N SER A 287 24.47 9.39 -0.72
CA SER A 287 23.24 9.07 -1.45
C SER A 287 22.77 10.21 -2.36
N GLU A 288 23.19 11.46 -2.12
CA GLU A 288 22.87 12.60 -2.97
C GLU A 288 23.50 12.50 -4.35
N GLY A 289 24.62 11.78 -4.51
CA GLY A 289 25.28 11.51 -5.78
C GLY A 289 24.71 10.34 -6.57
N TRP A 290 23.75 9.59 -6.03
CA TRP A 290 23.14 8.45 -6.68
C TRP A 290 21.87 8.83 -7.44
N SER A 291 21.64 8.17 -8.57
CA SER A 291 20.32 8.13 -9.19
C SER A 291 19.41 7.20 -8.40
N VAL A 292 18.18 7.62 -8.13
CA VAL A 292 17.25 6.87 -7.27
C VAL A 292 15.89 6.75 -7.93
N LEU A 293 15.38 5.52 -8.03
CA LEU A 293 13.98 5.25 -8.27
C LEU A 293 13.39 4.55 -7.04
N LYS A 294 12.53 5.25 -6.32
CA LYS A 294 11.73 4.71 -5.23
C LYS A 294 10.36 4.31 -5.77
N ILE A 295 10.01 3.04 -5.62
CA ILE A 295 8.70 2.49 -6.01
C ILE A 295 7.89 2.23 -4.75
N THR A 296 6.75 2.88 -4.63
CA THR A 296 5.80 2.72 -3.53
C THR A 296 4.41 2.35 -4.01
N ARG A 297 4.15 2.51 -5.33
CA ARG A 297 2.88 2.18 -5.96
C ARG A 297 3.11 1.35 -7.21
N TYR A 298 2.40 0.21 -7.27
CA TYR A 298 2.44 -0.74 -8.37
C TYR A 298 1.12 -0.76 -9.16
N PRO A 299 1.10 -1.23 -10.42
CA PRO A 299 2.14 -2.01 -11.13
C PRO A 299 3.46 -1.25 -11.29
N ILE A 300 4.56 -1.99 -11.56
CA ILE A 300 5.89 -1.40 -11.76
C ILE A 300 5.81 -0.25 -12.78
N PRO A 301 6.31 0.97 -12.44
CA PRO A 301 6.27 2.15 -13.31
C PRO A 301 7.30 2.04 -14.44
N VAL A 302 6.90 1.40 -15.55
CA VAL A 302 7.80 0.97 -16.63
C VAL A 302 8.60 2.12 -17.23
N SER A 303 7.99 3.30 -17.42
CA SER A 303 8.69 4.46 -18.00
C SER A 303 9.74 5.05 -17.04
N LEU A 304 9.47 5.05 -15.73
CA LEU A 304 10.44 5.50 -14.73
C LEU A 304 11.61 4.52 -14.61
N VAL A 305 11.29 3.21 -14.63
CA VAL A 305 12.32 2.15 -14.67
C VAL A 305 13.21 2.32 -15.90
N ARG A 306 12.62 2.52 -17.07
CA ARG A 306 13.39 2.71 -18.31
C ARG A 306 14.32 3.92 -18.21
N GLN A 307 13.84 5.05 -17.68
CA GLN A 307 14.64 6.26 -17.51
C GLN A 307 15.87 6.03 -16.64
N ILE A 308 15.76 5.34 -15.50
CA ILE A 308 16.93 5.07 -14.65
C ILE A 308 17.86 4.02 -15.27
N VAL A 309 17.31 3.01 -15.97
CA VAL A 309 18.08 2.01 -16.70
C VAL A 309 18.91 2.65 -17.82
N ASP A 310 18.30 3.55 -18.61
CA ASP A 310 18.98 4.25 -19.70
C ASP A 310 20.03 5.27 -19.22
N HIS A 311 19.92 5.72 -17.97
CA HIS A 311 20.79 6.74 -17.37
C HIS A 311 22.02 6.17 -16.65
N CYS A 312 21.90 4.97 -16.05
CA CYS A 312 22.93 4.41 -15.18
C CYS A 312 23.74 3.31 -15.85
N ASP A 313 25.03 3.23 -15.50
CA ASP A 313 25.91 2.12 -15.90
C ASP A 313 25.83 0.94 -14.94
N GLU A 314 25.51 1.21 -13.67
CA GLU A 314 25.36 0.23 -12.60
C GLU A 314 24.08 0.50 -11.80
N LEU A 315 23.28 -0.54 -11.57
CA LEU A 315 22.02 -0.46 -10.82
C LEU A 315 22.00 -1.48 -9.69
N PHE A 316 21.60 -1.02 -8.52
CA PHE A 316 21.30 -1.85 -7.37
C PHE A 316 19.79 -1.96 -7.18
N VAL A 317 19.29 -3.15 -6.80
CA VAL A 317 17.90 -3.35 -6.44
C VAL A 317 17.81 -3.71 -4.97
N ILE A 318 17.11 -2.88 -4.20
CA ILE A 318 16.93 -3.04 -2.75
C ILE A 318 15.44 -3.17 -2.46
N GLU A 319 15.00 -4.37 -2.20
CA GLU A 319 13.59 -4.72 -1.93
C GLU A 319 13.46 -5.77 -0.84
N GLU A 320 12.49 -5.63 0.05
CA GLU A 320 12.18 -6.64 1.05
C GLU A 320 11.33 -7.77 0.48
N GLY A 321 11.55 -9.00 0.98
CA GLY A 321 10.88 -10.20 0.53
C GLY A 321 11.54 -10.80 -0.71
N TYR A 322 10.72 -11.23 -1.66
CA TYR A 322 11.18 -11.91 -2.87
C TYR A 322 11.82 -10.94 -3.86
N LEU A 323 12.48 -11.51 -4.84
CA LEU A 323 13.09 -10.86 -6.01
C LEU A 323 12.01 -10.35 -6.98
N TYR A 324 11.07 -9.51 -6.52
CA TYR A 324 9.96 -9.11 -7.37
C TYR A 324 10.39 -8.11 -8.44
N ILE A 325 10.97 -6.99 -8.03
CA ILE A 325 11.44 -5.95 -8.95
C ILE A 325 12.64 -6.48 -9.78
N GLU A 326 13.61 -7.06 -9.12
CA GLU A 326 14.83 -7.56 -9.77
C GLU A 326 14.52 -8.60 -10.85
N ARG A 327 13.58 -9.52 -10.60
CA ARG A 327 13.15 -10.51 -11.59
C ARG A 327 12.43 -9.90 -12.79
N HIS A 328 11.65 -8.85 -12.58
CA HIS A 328 11.01 -8.12 -13.68
C HIS A 328 12.02 -7.39 -14.54
N LEU A 329 13.08 -6.84 -13.95
CA LEU A 329 14.16 -6.17 -14.67
C LEU A 329 15.05 -7.16 -15.43
N SER A 330 15.50 -8.20 -14.73
CA SER A 330 16.43 -9.19 -15.31
C SER A 330 15.74 -10.07 -16.34
N GLY A 331 14.47 -10.42 -16.10
CA GLY A 331 13.82 -11.50 -16.83
C GLY A 331 14.67 -12.77 -16.82
N LEU A 332 14.57 -13.60 -17.86
CA LEU A 332 15.41 -14.80 -18.04
C LEU A 332 16.77 -14.50 -18.69
N LEU A 333 16.88 -13.38 -19.41
CA LEU A 333 18.03 -13.08 -20.27
C LEU A 333 18.95 -11.99 -19.74
N GLY A 334 18.54 -11.31 -18.66
CA GLY A 334 19.26 -10.18 -18.09
C GLY A 334 19.15 -8.89 -18.92
N LEU A 335 19.68 -7.80 -18.36
CA LEU A 335 19.82 -6.51 -19.05
C LEU A 335 21.17 -6.45 -19.77
N HIS A 336 21.18 -6.13 -21.08
CA HIS A 336 22.41 -5.95 -21.82
C HIS A 336 23.04 -4.60 -21.53
N GLY A 337 24.33 -4.61 -21.21
CA GLY A 337 25.13 -3.37 -21.07
C GLY A 337 25.02 -2.69 -19.71
N ILE A 338 24.27 -3.26 -18.77
CA ILE A 338 24.12 -2.72 -17.41
C ILE A 338 24.49 -3.77 -16.39
N ALA A 339 25.32 -3.41 -15.41
CA ALA A 339 25.59 -4.24 -14.25
C ALA A 339 24.41 -4.10 -13.26
N LEU A 340 23.52 -5.08 -13.23
CA LEU A 340 22.45 -5.18 -12.26
C LEU A 340 22.92 -5.98 -11.05
N ARG A 341 22.89 -5.38 -9.87
CA ARG A 341 23.31 -5.98 -8.60
C ARG A 341 22.18 -6.03 -7.60
N GLY A 342 22.09 -7.13 -6.85
CA GLY A 342 21.04 -7.31 -5.86
C GLY A 342 21.03 -8.74 -5.30
N LYS A 343 19.85 -9.28 -5.08
CA LYS A 343 19.69 -10.62 -4.51
C LYS A 343 20.07 -11.75 -5.49
N GLN A 344 19.85 -11.60 -6.79
CA GLN A 344 20.24 -12.58 -7.81
C GLN A 344 21.75 -12.72 -7.95
N THR A 345 22.48 -11.62 -7.82
CA THR A 345 23.93 -11.58 -7.93
C THR A 345 24.66 -11.94 -6.63
N GLY A 346 23.90 -12.11 -5.53
CA GLY A 346 24.44 -12.41 -4.20
C GLY A 346 24.97 -11.19 -3.44
N ASP A 347 24.78 -9.99 -3.96
CA ASP A 347 25.14 -8.75 -3.25
C ASP A 347 24.23 -8.51 -2.03
N LEU A 348 23.00 -8.99 -2.09
CA LEU A 348 22.07 -9.03 -0.96
C LEU A 348 21.63 -10.48 -0.68
N PRO A 349 21.32 -10.83 0.57
CA PRO A 349 20.81 -12.17 0.90
C PRO A 349 19.43 -12.38 0.30
N GLN A 350 19.18 -13.60 -0.22
CA GLN A 350 17.87 -13.96 -0.78
C GLN A 350 16.83 -14.31 0.29
N THR A 351 17.26 -14.55 1.51
CA THR A 351 16.41 -14.94 2.64
C THR A 351 16.73 -14.09 3.85
N GLY A 352 15.75 -13.90 4.73
CA GLY A 352 15.89 -13.09 5.92
C GLY A 352 15.54 -11.63 5.67
N GLU A 353 15.43 -10.88 6.77
CA GLU A 353 15.19 -9.44 6.75
C GLU A 353 16.45 -8.68 6.34
N LEU A 354 16.30 -7.62 5.55
CA LEU A 354 17.40 -6.71 5.24
C LEU A 354 17.70 -5.76 6.43
N SER A 355 18.87 -5.16 6.38
CA SER A 355 19.26 -4.12 7.33
C SER A 355 20.16 -3.09 6.64
N PRO A 356 20.34 -1.88 7.21
CA PRO A 356 21.30 -0.90 6.71
C PRO A 356 22.72 -1.46 6.59
N ASP A 357 23.16 -2.28 7.54
CA ASP A 357 24.49 -2.88 7.53
C ASP A 357 24.70 -3.83 6.33
N LEU A 358 23.68 -4.63 5.98
CA LEU A 358 23.72 -5.51 4.81
C LEU A 358 23.74 -4.68 3.52
N VAL A 359 23.00 -3.60 3.46
CA VAL A 359 23.01 -2.69 2.30
C VAL A 359 24.33 -1.92 2.19
N ALA A 360 24.93 -1.51 3.32
CA ALA A 360 26.22 -0.82 3.32
C ALA A 360 27.40 -1.73 2.85
N ALA A 361 27.24 -3.04 2.95
CA ALA A 361 28.25 -4.00 2.51
C ALA A 361 28.24 -4.29 1.00
N MET A 362 27.26 -3.75 0.24
CA MET A 362 27.19 -3.85 -1.22
C MET A 362 28.24 -2.98 -1.89
#